data_b41a273f014e909e8a946019cd7134cb
#
_entry.id   b41a273f014e909e8a946019cd7134cb
#
_cell.length_a   1.000
_cell.length_b   1.000
_cell.length_c   1.000
_cell.angle_alpha   90.00
_cell.angle_beta   90.00
_cell.angle_gamma   90.00
#
_symmetry.space_group_name_H-M   'P 1'
#
loop_
_entity.id
_entity.type
_entity.pdbx_description
1 polymer ?
#
loop_
_entity_poly.entity_id
_entity_poly.type
_entity_poly.pdbx_seq_one_letter_code
_entity_poly.pdbx_strand_id
1 'polypeptide(L)'
;MNNSTPLSGLAKQLVLNELLDEKTARQAQVQAARNKQSLVSHLVQAKLVQSRALVEVAAEQFGIAYCDLNSLDRESIPKDVISERLVRQHRVLPLWKRGNKLFIGLSDPTNHQAVTDIQFSTGLTTEALLVEDDKLGVAIEKLYEGAMDALGDLGDIDLDGVDVGKAESASQDDGGDDAEDAPVVRFVNKMLLDAIRGGSSDLHFEPYEKTYRVRFRTDGMLHEVAKPPIQLASRISARLKVMAGLDISERRKPQDGRIKMRVSKTKSIDFRVNTLPTLWGEKIVMRILDSSSAQMGIDALGYEEDQKELYLAALKQPQGMILVTGPTGSGKTVSLYTGLNILNTTDINISTAEDPVEINLEGINQVNVNPRQGMDFSQALRAFLRQDPDVIMVGEIRDLETAEIAIKAAQTGHMVMSTLHTNSAAETLTRLLNMGVPAFNLATSVNLIIAQRLARKLCSHCKKEHDVPKETLLHEGFPEELIGTFKLYSPVGCENCKGGYKGRVGIYEVVKNTPALQRIIMEEGNSIEIAEQARKEGFNDLRTSGLLKAMQGITSLEEVNRVTKD
;
A
#
# COMPACT_ATOMS: atom_id res chain seq x y z
N MET A 1 -49.59 -35.13 33.34
CA MET A 1 -50.51 -34.88 32.23
C MET A 1 -49.67 -34.62 30.97
N ASN A 2 -49.51 -35.64 30.14
CA ASN A 2 -48.76 -35.55 28.87
C ASN A 2 -49.64 -34.84 27.83
N ASN A 3 -49.49 -33.54 27.69
CA ASN A 3 -50.05 -32.83 26.53
C ASN A 3 -49.11 -33.08 25.35
N SER A 4 -49.27 -34.26 24.70
CA SER A 4 -48.58 -34.55 23.46
C SER A 4 -49.36 -33.94 22.27
N THR A 5 -48.96 -32.74 21.85
CA THR A 5 -49.43 -32.17 20.58
C THR A 5 -49.15 -33.22 19.47
N PRO A 6 -50.13 -33.60 18.66
CA PRO A 6 -49.92 -34.59 17.62
C PRO A 6 -48.89 -34.07 16.59
N LEU A 7 -47.99 -34.94 16.15
CA LEU A 7 -47.08 -34.62 15.03
C LEU A 7 -47.86 -34.25 13.81
N SER A 8 -47.57 -33.12 13.18
CA SER A 8 -48.25 -32.63 11.97
C SER A 8 -47.25 -32.25 10.88
N GLY A 9 -47.70 -32.14 9.66
CA GLY A 9 -46.92 -31.67 8.50
C GLY A 9 -45.69 -32.55 8.20
N LEU A 10 -44.57 -31.91 7.86
CA LEU A 10 -43.34 -32.59 7.44
C LEU A 10 -42.79 -33.56 8.53
N ALA A 11 -42.84 -33.17 9.81
CA ALA A 11 -42.35 -34.05 10.88
C ALA A 11 -43.08 -35.39 10.96
N LYS A 12 -44.42 -35.41 10.71
CA LYS A 12 -45.20 -36.63 10.67
C LYS A 12 -44.81 -37.52 9.48
N GLN A 13 -44.57 -36.88 8.33
CA GLN A 13 -44.18 -37.63 7.10
C GLN A 13 -42.78 -38.25 7.22
N LEU A 14 -41.83 -37.55 7.86
CA LEU A 14 -40.51 -38.10 8.12
C LEU A 14 -40.53 -39.33 9.02
N VAL A 15 -41.48 -39.37 9.98
CA VAL A 15 -41.69 -40.56 10.83
C VAL A 15 -42.38 -41.68 10.05
N LEU A 16 -43.38 -41.37 9.22
CA LEU A 16 -44.06 -42.35 8.38
C LEU A 16 -43.16 -43.01 7.33
N ASN A 17 -42.16 -42.25 6.84
CA ASN A 17 -41.16 -42.75 5.89
C ASN A 17 -39.91 -43.33 6.61
N GLU A 18 -39.98 -43.64 7.88
CA GLU A 18 -38.92 -44.25 8.69
C GLU A 18 -37.57 -43.47 8.71
N LEU A 19 -37.59 -42.19 8.37
CA LEU A 19 -36.40 -41.33 8.39
C LEU A 19 -36.08 -40.77 9.79
N LEU A 20 -37.08 -40.75 10.69
CA LEU A 20 -36.97 -40.31 12.07
C LEU A 20 -37.88 -41.13 12.98
N ASP A 21 -37.46 -41.39 14.22
CA ASP A 21 -38.38 -41.88 15.24
C ASP A 21 -39.23 -40.73 15.82
N GLU A 22 -40.42 -41.06 16.36
CA GLU A 22 -41.39 -40.08 16.83
C GLU A 22 -40.84 -39.20 17.96
N LYS A 23 -40.01 -39.76 18.85
CA LYS A 23 -39.43 -39.06 19.99
C LYS A 23 -38.42 -38.00 19.52
N THR A 24 -37.53 -38.38 18.61
CA THR A 24 -36.56 -37.50 18.00
C THR A 24 -37.22 -36.40 17.18
N ALA A 25 -38.27 -36.69 16.41
CA ALA A 25 -39.03 -35.71 15.66
C ALA A 25 -39.68 -34.65 16.56
N ARG A 26 -40.23 -35.03 17.68
CA ARG A 26 -40.79 -34.10 18.68
C ARG A 26 -39.72 -33.22 19.34
N GLN A 27 -38.58 -33.80 19.68
CA GLN A 27 -37.46 -33.07 20.25
C GLN A 27 -36.93 -32.04 19.27
N ALA A 28 -36.74 -32.43 18.00
CA ALA A 28 -36.27 -31.55 16.95
C ALA A 28 -37.23 -30.37 16.70
N GLN A 29 -38.55 -30.58 16.70
CA GLN A 29 -39.51 -29.48 16.59
C GLN A 29 -39.38 -28.46 17.74
N VAL A 30 -39.23 -28.94 18.97
CA VAL A 30 -39.08 -28.06 20.16
C VAL A 30 -37.78 -27.28 20.10
N GLN A 31 -36.67 -27.94 19.67
CA GLN A 31 -35.36 -27.30 19.58
C GLN A 31 -35.32 -26.28 18.45
N ALA A 32 -35.85 -26.62 17.28
CA ALA A 32 -35.96 -25.70 16.14
C ALA A 32 -36.72 -24.42 16.53
N ALA A 33 -37.85 -24.56 17.21
CA ALA A 33 -38.64 -23.42 17.69
C ALA A 33 -37.87 -22.56 18.72
N ARG A 34 -37.11 -23.19 19.64
CA ARG A 34 -36.25 -22.48 20.61
C ARG A 34 -35.15 -21.69 19.95
N ASN A 35 -34.54 -22.26 18.91
CA ASN A 35 -33.42 -21.66 18.18
C ASN A 35 -33.88 -20.70 17.08
N LYS A 36 -35.20 -20.47 16.92
CA LYS A 36 -35.79 -19.67 15.84
C LYS A 36 -35.32 -20.09 14.44
N GLN A 37 -35.11 -21.39 14.24
CA GLN A 37 -34.70 -22.00 12.97
C GLN A 37 -35.85 -22.80 12.36
N SER A 38 -35.81 -23.03 11.04
CA SER A 38 -36.72 -23.97 10.41
C SER A 38 -36.45 -25.41 10.86
N LEU A 39 -37.50 -26.25 10.89
CA LEU A 39 -37.34 -27.66 11.22
C LEU A 39 -36.35 -28.35 10.26
N VAL A 40 -36.41 -28.02 8.97
CA VAL A 40 -35.53 -28.56 7.93
C VAL A 40 -34.09 -28.26 8.23
N SER A 41 -33.76 -26.99 8.44
CA SER A 41 -32.38 -26.57 8.75
C SER A 41 -31.86 -27.20 10.03
N HIS A 42 -32.71 -27.32 11.08
CA HIS A 42 -32.30 -27.95 12.34
C HIS A 42 -31.98 -29.43 12.16
N LEU A 43 -32.82 -30.18 11.42
CA LEU A 43 -32.63 -31.63 11.18
C LEU A 43 -31.36 -31.90 10.39
N VAL A 44 -31.05 -31.10 9.38
CA VAL A 44 -29.86 -31.23 8.55
C VAL A 44 -28.58 -30.85 9.33
N GLN A 45 -28.59 -29.71 10.03
CA GLN A 45 -27.44 -29.26 10.83
C GLN A 45 -27.12 -30.21 11.98
N ALA A 46 -28.14 -30.75 12.65
CA ALA A 46 -27.95 -31.77 13.70
C ALA A 46 -27.62 -33.16 13.13
N LYS A 47 -27.50 -33.30 11.82
CA LYS A 47 -27.24 -34.60 11.12
C LYS A 47 -28.23 -35.70 11.49
N LEU A 48 -29.46 -35.34 11.81
CA LEU A 48 -30.52 -36.29 12.16
C LEU A 48 -31.17 -36.94 10.92
N VAL A 49 -31.19 -36.18 9.80
CA VAL A 49 -31.70 -36.68 8.50
C VAL A 49 -30.75 -36.21 7.39
N GLN A 50 -30.53 -37.03 6.37
CA GLN A 50 -29.79 -36.61 5.19
C GLN A 50 -30.61 -35.59 4.37
N SER A 51 -30.00 -34.49 3.95
CA SER A 51 -30.65 -33.37 3.26
C SER A 51 -31.43 -33.84 2.02
N ARG A 52 -30.85 -34.76 1.24
CA ARG A 52 -31.49 -35.30 0.04
C ARG A 52 -32.76 -36.11 0.35
N ALA A 53 -32.70 -37.03 1.29
CA ALA A 53 -33.87 -37.83 1.69
C ALA A 53 -34.99 -36.95 2.24
N LEU A 54 -34.65 -35.89 2.99
CA LEU A 54 -35.61 -34.94 3.51
C LEU A 54 -36.31 -34.16 2.40
N VAL A 55 -35.55 -33.69 1.40
CA VAL A 55 -36.12 -32.93 0.24
C VAL A 55 -37.03 -33.82 -0.62
N GLU A 56 -36.67 -35.09 -0.84
CA GLU A 56 -37.52 -36.04 -1.61
C GLU A 56 -38.89 -36.25 -0.95
N VAL A 57 -38.92 -36.49 0.37
CA VAL A 57 -40.17 -36.61 1.13
C VAL A 57 -40.94 -35.30 1.16
N ALA A 58 -40.28 -34.16 1.29
CA ALA A 58 -40.91 -32.85 1.26
C ALA A 58 -41.51 -32.54 -0.11
N ALA A 59 -40.81 -32.87 -1.20
CA ALA A 59 -41.29 -32.68 -2.59
C ALA A 59 -42.57 -33.48 -2.87
N GLU A 60 -42.59 -34.73 -2.46
CA GLU A 60 -43.77 -35.60 -2.61
C GLU A 60 -44.96 -35.12 -1.78
N GLN A 61 -44.71 -34.74 -0.51
CA GLN A 61 -45.74 -34.30 0.41
C GLN A 61 -46.40 -32.98 0.02
N PHE A 62 -45.60 -32.00 -0.43
CA PHE A 62 -46.09 -30.64 -0.72
C PHE A 62 -46.34 -30.40 -2.22
N GLY A 63 -46.03 -31.35 -3.10
CA GLY A 63 -46.21 -31.21 -4.53
C GLY A 63 -45.32 -30.15 -5.17
N ILE A 64 -44.18 -29.84 -4.54
CA ILE A 64 -43.23 -28.86 -5.02
C ILE A 64 -42.08 -29.59 -5.72
N ALA A 65 -41.71 -29.16 -6.94
CA ALA A 65 -40.64 -29.81 -7.69
C ALA A 65 -39.28 -29.63 -7.02
N TYR A 66 -38.45 -30.67 -7.05
CA TYR A 66 -37.06 -30.63 -6.59
C TYR A 66 -36.13 -30.11 -7.69
N CYS A 67 -35.13 -29.31 -7.29
CA CYS A 67 -34.05 -28.82 -8.16
C CYS A 67 -32.70 -29.15 -7.54
N ASP A 68 -31.84 -29.89 -8.27
CA ASP A 68 -30.47 -30.13 -7.85
C ASP A 68 -29.59 -28.92 -8.19
N LEU A 69 -29.08 -28.25 -7.15
CA LEU A 69 -28.23 -27.07 -7.29
C LEU A 69 -26.89 -27.35 -7.99
N ASN A 70 -26.43 -28.62 -8.02
CA ASN A 70 -25.19 -28.98 -8.74
C ASN A 70 -25.38 -28.96 -10.27
N SER A 71 -26.61 -29.07 -10.76
CA SER A 71 -26.93 -29.04 -12.20
C SER A 71 -27.12 -27.61 -12.75
N LEU A 72 -27.10 -26.59 -11.89
CA LEU A 72 -27.29 -25.21 -12.29
C LEU A 72 -25.96 -24.54 -12.69
N ASP A 73 -26.00 -23.86 -13.84
CA ASP A 73 -24.93 -22.96 -14.22
C ASP A 73 -24.98 -21.70 -13.34
N ARG A 74 -23.96 -21.53 -12.52
CA ARG A 74 -23.85 -20.45 -11.51
C ARG A 74 -23.73 -19.07 -12.14
N GLU A 75 -23.19 -18.95 -13.35
CA GLU A 75 -23.07 -17.67 -14.04
C GLU A 75 -24.41 -17.15 -14.55
N SER A 76 -25.37 -18.07 -14.75
CA SER A 76 -26.72 -17.75 -15.22
C SER A 76 -27.71 -17.32 -14.11
N ILE A 77 -27.29 -17.38 -12.83
CA ILE A 77 -28.15 -17.01 -11.69
C ILE A 77 -28.38 -15.50 -11.67
N PRO A 78 -29.63 -15.01 -11.66
CA PRO A 78 -29.94 -13.58 -11.69
C PRO A 78 -29.70 -12.90 -10.33
N LYS A 79 -28.46 -12.50 -10.06
CA LYS A 79 -27.99 -11.94 -8.76
C LYS A 79 -28.67 -10.63 -8.38
N ASP A 80 -29.06 -9.82 -9.36
CA ASP A 80 -29.54 -8.45 -9.13
C ASP A 80 -31.08 -8.37 -9.00
N VAL A 81 -31.80 -9.48 -9.09
CA VAL A 81 -33.28 -9.49 -9.08
C VAL A 81 -33.85 -9.47 -7.66
N ILE A 82 -33.15 -10.08 -6.70
CA ILE A 82 -33.54 -10.11 -5.29
C ILE A 82 -32.42 -9.46 -4.46
N SER A 83 -32.77 -8.57 -3.52
CA SER A 83 -31.75 -8.00 -2.64
C SER A 83 -31.12 -9.09 -1.76
N GLU A 84 -29.79 -8.99 -1.54
CA GLU A 84 -29.04 -9.90 -0.65
C GLU A 84 -29.70 -10.04 0.74
N ARG A 85 -30.23 -8.94 1.27
CA ARG A 85 -30.96 -8.92 2.55
C ARG A 85 -32.13 -9.89 2.55
N LEU A 86 -32.97 -9.88 1.53
CA LEU A 86 -34.12 -10.78 1.42
C LEU A 86 -33.71 -12.24 1.20
N VAL A 87 -32.66 -12.47 0.41
CA VAL A 87 -32.08 -13.80 0.18
C VAL A 87 -31.61 -14.42 1.50
N ARG A 88 -30.86 -13.67 2.29
CA ARG A 88 -30.36 -14.13 3.61
C ARG A 88 -31.46 -14.25 4.64
N GLN A 89 -32.37 -13.28 4.71
CA GLN A 89 -33.47 -13.25 5.67
C GLN A 89 -34.40 -14.47 5.51
N HIS A 90 -34.75 -14.80 4.27
CA HIS A 90 -35.68 -15.89 3.96
C HIS A 90 -34.98 -17.21 3.62
N ARG A 91 -33.64 -17.21 3.54
CA ARG A 91 -32.82 -18.37 3.13
C ARG A 91 -33.31 -18.96 1.82
N VAL A 92 -33.31 -18.16 0.76
CA VAL A 92 -33.74 -18.50 -0.59
C VAL A 92 -32.65 -18.17 -1.60
N LEU A 93 -32.64 -18.88 -2.74
CA LEU A 93 -31.70 -18.65 -3.83
C LEU A 93 -32.49 -18.30 -5.10
N PRO A 94 -32.24 -17.17 -5.80
CA PRO A 94 -32.77 -16.97 -7.15
C PRO A 94 -32.13 -18.00 -8.07
N LEU A 95 -32.96 -18.79 -8.79
CA LEU A 95 -32.44 -19.83 -9.65
C LEU A 95 -32.37 -19.35 -11.11
N TRP A 96 -33.51 -18.92 -11.68
CA TRP A 96 -33.59 -18.32 -13.02
C TRP A 96 -34.85 -17.47 -13.19
N LYS A 97 -34.84 -16.61 -14.22
CA LYS A 97 -35.97 -15.78 -14.60
C LYS A 97 -36.43 -16.11 -16.03
N ARG A 98 -37.72 -16.28 -16.23
CA ARG A 98 -38.34 -16.47 -17.56
C ARG A 98 -39.49 -15.48 -17.75
N GLY A 99 -39.27 -14.44 -18.55
CA GLY A 99 -40.26 -13.36 -18.72
C GLY A 99 -40.58 -12.69 -17.38
N ASN A 100 -41.86 -12.76 -16.97
CA ASN A 100 -42.36 -12.19 -15.70
C ASN A 100 -42.39 -13.21 -14.54
N LYS A 101 -41.81 -14.40 -14.71
CA LYS A 101 -41.71 -15.44 -13.68
C LYS A 101 -40.28 -15.51 -13.15
N LEU A 102 -40.16 -15.54 -11.81
CA LEU A 102 -38.93 -15.79 -11.07
C LEU A 102 -39.02 -17.13 -10.35
N PHE A 103 -38.05 -18.00 -10.56
CA PHE A 103 -37.94 -19.28 -9.86
C PHE A 103 -36.92 -19.15 -8.73
N ILE A 104 -37.33 -19.54 -7.51
CA ILE A 104 -36.50 -19.47 -6.31
C ILE A 104 -36.34 -20.85 -5.68
N GLY A 105 -35.14 -21.16 -5.21
CA GLY A 105 -34.84 -22.35 -4.41
C GLY A 105 -35.00 -22.07 -2.92
N LEU A 106 -35.74 -22.92 -2.22
CA LEU A 106 -35.89 -22.92 -0.77
C LEU A 106 -35.82 -24.35 -0.23
N SER A 107 -35.40 -24.51 1.03
CA SER A 107 -35.33 -25.84 1.65
C SER A 107 -36.56 -26.21 2.47
N ASP A 108 -37.30 -25.20 2.94
CA ASP A 108 -38.47 -25.37 3.78
C ASP A 108 -39.76 -25.10 2.95
N PRO A 109 -40.56 -26.14 2.61
CA PRO A 109 -41.79 -25.98 1.83
C PRO A 109 -42.87 -25.17 2.53
N THR A 110 -42.77 -24.95 3.84
CA THR A 110 -43.73 -24.18 4.63
C THR A 110 -43.44 -22.69 4.65
N ASN A 111 -42.32 -22.24 4.08
CA ASN A 111 -41.91 -20.83 4.05
C ASN A 111 -42.64 -20.03 2.96
N HIS A 112 -43.96 -19.93 3.06
CA HIS A 112 -44.79 -19.18 2.09
C HIS A 112 -44.51 -17.67 2.17
N GLN A 113 -44.03 -17.18 3.31
CA GLN A 113 -43.72 -15.78 3.47
C GLN A 113 -42.58 -15.34 2.58
N ALA A 114 -41.57 -16.17 2.38
CA ALA A 114 -40.46 -15.90 1.46
C ALA A 114 -40.97 -15.64 0.03
N VAL A 115 -41.88 -16.48 -0.46
CA VAL A 115 -42.45 -16.33 -1.80
C VAL A 115 -43.21 -15.01 -1.93
N THR A 116 -44.04 -14.67 -0.92
CA THR A 116 -44.84 -13.45 -0.92
C THR A 116 -43.98 -12.19 -0.85
N ASP A 117 -42.99 -12.16 0.04
CA ASP A 117 -42.09 -10.98 0.23
C ASP A 117 -41.23 -10.74 -1.02
N ILE A 118 -40.73 -11.80 -1.65
CA ILE A 118 -39.99 -11.71 -2.91
C ILE A 118 -40.87 -11.24 -4.06
N GLN A 119 -42.09 -11.79 -4.19
CA GLN A 119 -43.05 -11.36 -5.20
C GLN A 119 -43.39 -9.87 -5.05
N PHE A 120 -43.58 -9.40 -3.80
CA PHE A 120 -43.87 -8.00 -3.50
C PHE A 120 -42.69 -7.10 -3.83
N SER A 121 -41.47 -7.50 -3.46
CA SER A 121 -40.27 -6.68 -3.66
C SER A 121 -39.80 -6.60 -5.11
N THR A 122 -40.03 -7.67 -5.90
CA THR A 122 -39.54 -7.75 -7.28
C THR A 122 -40.62 -7.41 -8.34
N GLY A 123 -41.90 -7.43 -7.96
CA GLY A 123 -43.03 -7.32 -8.89
C GLY A 123 -43.18 -8.50 -9.85
N LEU A 124 -42.44 -9.59 -9.65
CA LEU A 124 -42.43 -10.77 -10.49
C LEU A 124 -43.29 -11.90 -9.89
N THR A 125 -43.96 -12.67 -10.72
CA THR A 125 -44.60 -13.90 -10.25
C THR A 125 -43.54 -14.88 -9.79
N THR A 126 -43.55 -15.23 -8.50
CA THR A 126 -42.51 -16.05 -7.87
C THR A 126 -42.99 -17.49 -7.70
N GLU A 127 -42.20 -18.44 -8.16
CA GLU A 127 -42.44 -19.87 -8.07
C GLU A 127 -41.32 -20.57 -7.30
N ALA A 128 -41.69 -21.36 -6.29
CA ALA A 128 -40.74 -22.01 -5.40
C ALA A 128 -40.38 -23.41 -5.92
N LEU A 129 -39.12 -23.77 -5.78
CA LEU A 129 -38.57 -25.11 -6.00
C LEU A 129 -37.84 -25.55 -4.74
N LEU A 130 -37.96 -26.84 -4.39
CA LEU A 130 -37.23 -27.39 -3.26
C LEU A 130 -35.79 -27.70 -3.63
N VAL A 131 -34.88 -27.37 -2.71
CA VAL A 131 -33.45 -27.64 -2.84
C VAL A 131 -32.89 -28.20 -1.51
N GLU A 132 -31.79 -28.92 -1.59
CA GLU A 132 -31.11 -29.46 -0.40
C GLU A 132 -30.59 -28.33 0.50
N ASP A 133 -30.87 -28.38 1.82
CA ASP A 133 -30.59 -27.30 2.76
C ASP A 133 -29.09 -27.03 2.95
N ASP A 134 -28.28 -28.08 3.01
CA ASP A 134 -26.81 -27.98 3.09
C ASP A 134 -26.21 -27.33 1.85
N LYS A 135 -26.69 -27.69 0.64
CA LYS A 135 -26.27 -27.08 -0.62
C LYS A 135 -26.79 -25.65 -0.77
N LEU A 136 -28.01 -25.38 -0.29
CA LEU A 136 -28.62 -24.05 -0.34
C LEU A 136 -27.79 -23.02 0.45
N GLY A 137 -27.39 -23.36 1.67
CA GLY A 137 -26.54 -22.51 2.48
C GLY A 137 -25.24 -22.16 1.76
N VAL A 138 -24.53 -23.17 1.29
CA VAL A 138 -23.28 -23.02 0.53
C VAL A 138 -23.50 -22.20 -0.77
N ALA A 139 -24.62 -22.42 -1.48
CA ALA A 139 -24.91 -21.70 -2.71
C ALA A 139 -25.24 -20.21 -2.46
N ILE A 140 -25.98 -19.88 -1.40
CA ILE A 140 -26.25 -18.49 -1.01
C ILE A 140 -24.94 -17.79 -0.62
N GLU A 141 -24.12 -18.42 0.20
CA GLU A 141 -22.82 -17.86 0.56
C GLU A 141 -21.99 -17.63 -0.70
N LYS A 142 -21.82 -18.63 -1.55
CA LYS A 142 -21.07 -18.49 -2.81
C LYS A 142 -21.67 -17.50 -3.81
N LEU A 143 -22.97 -17.32 -3.86
CA LEU A 143 -23.61 -16.34 -4.75
C LEU A 143 -23.25 -14.91 -4.37
N TYR A 144 -23.16 -14.64 -3.07
CA TYR A 144 -22.82 -13.34 -2.49
C TYR A 144 -21.37 -13.29 -1.94
N GLU A 145 -20.68 -14.45 -1.86
CA GLU A 145 -19.25 -14.59 -1.57
C GLU A 145 -18.37 -13.95 -2.65
N GLY A 146 -18.83 -13.77 -3.85
CA GLY A 146 -18.11 -12.98 -4.86
C GLY A 146 -17.85 -11.52 -4.43
N ALA A 147 -18.58 -11.03 -3.42
CA ALA A 147 -18.28 -9.77 -2.72
C ALA A 147 -17.41 -9.99 -1.45
N MET A 148 -17.45 -11.22 -0.86
CA MET A 148 -16.69 -11.55 0.35
C MET A 148 -15.50 -12.49 0.09
N ASP A 149 -15.44 -13.23 -1.04
CA ASP A 149 -14.28 -14.07 -1.40
C ASP A 149 -13.06 -13.24 -1.86
N ALA A 150 -13.25 -12.03 -2.38
CA ALA A 150 -12.14 -11.08 -2.43
C ALA A 150 -11.61 -10.72 -1.02
N LEU A 151 -12.40 -10.99 0.02
CA LEU A 151 -12.06 -10.86 1.44
C LEU A 151 -11.80 -12.20 2.15
N GLY A 152 -12.25 -13.33 1.60
CA GLY A 152 -12.34 -14.64 2.27
C GLY A 152 -11.26 -15.67 1.93
N ASP A 153 -10.42 -15.44 0.91
CA ASP A 153 -9.15 -16.15 0.72
C ASP A 153 -8.06 -15.66 1.71
N LEU A 154 -8.55 -15.13 2.82
CA LEU A 154 -7.81 -14.83 4.04
C LEU A 154 -7.71 -16.13 4.84
N GLY A 155 -6.90 -17.10 4.33
CA GLY A 155 -6.47 -18.22 5.14
C GLY A 155 -6.04 -17.73 6.51
N ASP A 156 -6.26 -18.53 7.55
CA ASP A 156 -5.94 -18.30 8.95
C ASP A 156 -4.59 -17.56 9.13
N ILE A 157 -4.64 -16.23 9.06
CA ILE A 157 -3.56 -15.40 9.50
C ILE A 157 -3.80 -15.19 10.97
N ASP A 158 -2.90 -15.75 11.78
CA ASP A 158 -2.83 -15.51 13.21
C ASP A 158 -2.70 -14.01 13.46
N LEU A 159 -3.85 -13.34 13.70
CA LEU A 159 -3.94 -11.92 14.00
C LEU A 159 -3.75 -11.64 15.50
N ASP A 160 -3.52 -12.68 16.32
CA ASP A 160 -3.41 -12.57 17.79
C ASP A 160 -2.21 -11.73 18.28
N GLY A 161 -1.35 -11.26 17.37
CA GLY A 161 -0.21 -10.41 17.71
C GLY A 161 -0.25 -8.98 17.12
N VAL A 162 -1.29 -8.59 16.37
CA VAL A 162 -1.35 -7.30 15.70
C VAL A 162 -2.22 -6.32 16.50
N ASP A 163 -1.56 -5.49 17.31
CA ASP A 163 -2.22 -4.41 18.04
C ASP A 163 -2.09 -3.10 17.24
N VAL A 164 -3.22 -2.59 16.76
CA VAL A 164 -3.32 -1.25 16.17
C VAL A 164 -3.60 -0.29 17.32
N GLY A 165 -2.54 0.28 17.88
CA GLY A 165 -2.64 1.24 18.97
C GLY A 165 -3.55 2.41 18.59
N LYS A 166 -4.59 2.64 19.41
CA LYS A 166 -5.35 3.88 19.39
C LYS A 166 -4.38 5.00 19.72
N ALA A 167 -4.37 6.08 18.94
CA ALA A 167 -3.78 7.33 19.37
C ALA A 167 -4.45 7.71 20.72
N GLU A 168 -3.62 7.99 21.73
CA GLU A 168 -4.09 8.39 23.05
C GLU A 168 -4.94 9.66 22.93
N SER A 169 -6.22 9.52 22.86
CA SER A 169 -7.31 10.45 23.23
C SER A 169 -8.57 10.21 22.40
N ALA A 170 -9.43 9.30 22.85
CA ALA A 170 -10.88 9.43 22.67
C ALA A 170 -11.58 8.45 23.62
N SER A 171 -12.42 9.02 24.48
CA SER A 171 -13.33 8.45 25.43
C SER A 171 -14.12 7.25 24.89
N GLN A 172 -14.30 6.26 25.78
CA GLN A 172 -15.33 5.23 25.74
C GLN A 172 -16.69 5.84 25.39
N ASP A 173 -17.31 5.40 24.32
CA ASP A 173 -18.71 4.94 24.25
C ASP A 173 -19.04 4.61 22.77
N ASP A 174 -19.37 3.36 22.50
CA ASP A 174 -20.56 2.89 21.82
C ASP A 174 -20.41 1.39 21.51
N GLY A 175 -21.10 0.60 22.30
CA GLY A 175 -21.38 -0.79 21.98
C GLY A 175 -22.53 -0.85 20.98
N GLY A 176 -22.22 -1.25 19.75
CA GLY A 176 -23.24 -1.51 18.75
C GLY A 176 -22.68 -1.57 17.33
N ASP A 177 -22.44 -2.77 16.80
CA ASP A 177 -22.15 -3.14 15.41
C ASP A 177 -20.80 -3.83 15.13
N ASP A 178 -20.16 -4.38 16.14
CA ASP A 178 -18.83 -5.05 15.94
C ASP A 178 -18.86 -6.28 15.01
N ALA A 179 -20.01 -6.92 14.81
CA ALA A 179 -20.12 -8.11 13.99
C ALA A 179 -20.20 -7.82 12.48
N GLU A 180 -20.81 -6.71 12.07
CA GLU A 180 -20.92 -6.33 10.65
C GLU A 180 -19.65 -5.70 10.07
N ASP A 181 -18.78 -5.11 10.90
CA ASP A 181 -17.55 -4.47 10.47
C ASP A 181 -16.33 -5.40 10.49
N ALA A 182 -16.43 -6.56 11.11
CA ALA A 182 -15.34 -7.54 11.18
C ALA A 182 -14.71 -7.91 9.82
N PRO A 183 -15.45 -8.04 8.71
CA PRO A 183 -14.85 -8.30 7.39
C PRO A 183 -14.03 -7.13 6.86
N VAL A 184 -14.51 -5.88 7.03
CA VAL A 184 -13.80 -4.68 6.58
C VAL A 184 -12.52 -4.48 7.41
N VAL A 185 -12.58 -4.72 8.71
CA VAL A 185 -11.42 -4.65 9.61
C VAL A 185 -10.35 -5.66 9.17
N ARG A 186 -10.74 -6.92 8.94
CA ARG A 186 -9.83 -7.96 8.44
C ARG A 186 -9.21 -7.60 7.10
N PHE A 187 -10.01 -7.13 6.15
CA PHE A 187 -9.55 -6.69 4.83
C PHE A 187 -8.51 -5.58 4.95
N VAL A 188 -8.81 -4.50 5.69
CA VAL A 188 -7.88 -3.37 5.87
C VAL A 188 -6.58 -3.85 6.51
N ASN A 189 -6.66 -4.62 7.59
CA ASN A 189 -5.46 -5.14 8.28
C ASN A 189 -4.62 -6.03 7.36
N LYS A 190 -5.26 -6.90 6.56
CA LYS A 190 -4.56 -7.70 5.55
C LYS A 190 -3.83 -6.83 4.54
N MET A 191 -4.51 -5.82 3.96
CA MET A 191 -3.88 -4.92 2.98
C MET A 191 -2.64 -4.24 3.57
N LEU A 192 -2.72 -3.80 4.84
CA LEU A 192 -1.58 -3.19 5.52
C LEU A 192 -0.42 -4.18 5.70
N LEU A 193 -0.71 -5.38 6.17
CA LEU A 193 0.31 -6.44 6.37
C LEU A 193 0.93 -6.91 5.05
N ASP A 194 0.12 -7.11 4.01
CA ASP A 194 0.60 -7.53 2.69
C ASP A 194 1.49 -6.46 2.06
N ALA A 195 1.14 -5.17 2.23
CA ALA A 195 1.97 -4.07 1.77
C ALA A 195 3.33 -4.03 2.49
N ILE A 196 3.33 -4.21 3.81
CA ILE A 196 4.56 -4.28 4.62
C ILE A 196 5.43 -5.46 4.18
N ARG A 197 4.86 -6.67 4.08
CA ARG A 197 5.57 -7.90 3.67
C ARG A 197 6.10 -7.81 2.24
N GLY A 198 5.33 -7.16 1.36
CA GLY A 198 5.70 -6.93 -0.03
C GLY A 198 6.71 -5.80 -0.24
N GLY A 199 7.16 -5.10 0.82
CA GLY A 199 8.09 -3.97 0.74
C GLY A 199 7.52 -2.78 -0.05
N SER A 200 6.22 -2.57 0.02
CA SER A 200 5.56 -1.44 -0.64
C SER A 200 5.86 -0.13 0.09
N SER A 201 5.93 0.97 -0.65
CA SER A 201 6.11 2.31 -0.08
C SER A 201 4.78 3.00 0.21
N ASP A 202 3.77 2.78 -0.65
CA ASP A 202 2.48 3.45 -0.54
C ASP A 202 1.32 2.49 -0.86
N LEU A 203 0.18 2.70 -0.18
CA LEU A 203 -1.08 2.05 -0.47
C LEU A 203 -2.07 3.12 -0.96
N HIS A 204 -2.81 2.81 -2.00
CA HIS A 204 -3.81 3.68 -2.59
C HIS A 204 -5.17 2.99 -2.54
N PHE A 205 -6.13 3.59 -1.86
CA PHE A 205 -7.53 3.18 -1.80
C PHE A 205 -8.34 4.17 -2.65
N GLU A 206 -8.89 3.70 -3.76
CA GLU A 206 -9.39 4.58 -4.82
C GLU A 206 -10.82 4.24 -5.23
N PRO A 207 -11.81 5.09 -4.88
CA PRO A 207 -13.18 4.95 -5.35
C PRO A 207 -13.33 5.50 -6.78
N TYR A 208 -14.09 4.80 -7.61
CA TYR A 208 -14.53 5.21 -8.94
C TYR A 208 -16.05 5.02 -9.07
N GLU A 209 -16.64 5.41 -10.19
CA GLU A 209 -18.09 5.33 -10.39
C GLU A 209 -18.68 3.94 -10.15
N LYS A 210 -18.06 2.91 -10.71
CA LYS A 210 -18.55 1.52 -10.68
C LYS A 210 -17.62 0.55 -9.97
N THR A 211 -16.44 0.98 -9.60
CA THR A 211 -15.40 0.10 -9.04
C THR A 211 -14.69 0.77 -7.89
N TYR A 212 -14.20 -0.04 -6.98
CA TYR A 212 -13.25 0.37 -5.96
C TYR A 212 -11.94 -0.39 -6.18
N ARG A 213 -10.80 0.31 -6.15
CA ARG A 213 -9.52 -0.28 -6.46
C ARG A 213 -8.50 -0.03 -5.34
N VAL A 214 -7.76 -1.06 -4.97
CA VAL A 214 -6.61 -0.93 -4.07
C VAL A 214 -5.34 -1.22 -4.85
N ARG A 215 -4.38 -0.29 -4.78
CA ARG A 215 -3.06 -0.43 -5.42
C ARG A 215 -1.96 -0.26 -4.39
N PHE A 216 -0.90 -1.03 -4.56
CA PHE A 216 0.36 -0.84 -3.84
C PHE A 216 1.40 -0.24 -4.75
N ARG A 217 2.23 0.64 -4.21
CA ARG A 217 3.44 1.10 -4.88
C ARG A 217 4.61 0.29 -4.34
N THR A 218 5.18 -0.58 -5.17
CA THR A 218 6.35 -1.39 -4.84
C THR A 218 7.45 -1.07 -5.83
N ASP A 219 8.66 -0.79 -5.33
CA ASP A 219 9.81 -0.38 -6.15
C ASP A 219 9.50 0.79 -7.11
N GLY A 220 8.66 1.73 -6.67
CA GLY A 220 8.26 2.92 -7.41
C GLY A 220 7.07 2.72 -8.37
N MET A 221 6.65 1.48 -8.64
CA MET A 221 5.56 1.14 -9.57
C MET A 221 4.26 0.81 -8.84
N LEU A 222 3.13 1.30 -9.37
CA LEU A 222 1.80 0.97 -8.85
C LEU A 222 1.30 -0.34 -9.45
N HIS A 223 0.85 -1.25 -8.57
CA HIS A 223 0.23 -2.52 -8.94
C HIS A 223 -1.14 -2.61 -8.30
N GLU A 224 -2.13 -3.07 -9.06
CA GLU A 224 -3.44 -3.38 -8.53
C GLU A 224 -3.37 -4.69 -7.73
N VAL A 225 -3.89 -4.68 -6.48
CA VAL A 225 -3.84 -5.83 -5.58
C VAL A 225 -5.20 -6.32 -5.15
N ALA A 226 -6.22 -5.47 -5.17
CA ALA A 226 -7.58 -5.85 -4.82
C ALA A 226 -8.63 -4.94 -5.47
N LYS A 227 -9.82 -5.50 -5.70
CA LYS A 227 -11.03 -4.80 -6.16
C LYS A 227 -12.20 -5.13 -5.22
N PRO A 228 -12.22 -4.59 -4.00
CA PRO A 228 -13.37 -4.82 -3.13
C PRO A 228 -14.64 -4.20 -3.73
N PRO A 229 -15.82 -4.70 -3.34
CA PRO A 229 -17.10 -4.17 -3.78
C PRO A 229 -17.22 -2.68 -3.48
N ILE A 230 -17.78 -1.91 -4.43
CA ILE A 230 -17.96 -0.45 -4.29
C ILE A 230 -18.81 -0.08 -3.08
N GLN A 231 -19.74 -0.95 -2.67
CA GLN A 231 -20.60 -0.75 -1.49
C GLN A 231 -19.80 -0.65 -0.18
N LEU A 232 -18.59 -1.23 -0.14
CA LEU A 232 -17.70 -1.17 1.02
C LEU A 232 -16.82 0.07 1.05
N ALA A 233 -16.82 0.90 0.00
CA ALA A 233 -15.94 2.06 -0.12
C ALA A 233 -16.04 3.01 1.08
N SER A 234 -17.25 3.38 1.49
CA SER A 234 -17.47 4.27 2.63
C SER A 234 -17.04 3.65 3.97
N ARG A 235 -17.26 2.33 4.15
CA ARG A 235 -16.87 1.61 5.37
C ARG A 235 -15.35 1.46 5.46
N ILE A 236 -14.67 1.17 4.34
CA ILE A 236 -13.20 1.10 4.28
C ILE A 236 -12.61 2.48 4.59
N SER A 237 -13.14 3.56 3.99
CA SER A 237 -12.69 4.92 4.27
C SER A 237 -12.91 5.32 5.73
N ALA A 238 -14.09 5.02 6.31
CA ALA A 238 -14.38 5.28 7.71
C ALA A 238 -13.41 4.53 8.63
N ARG A 239 -13.15 3.24 8.37
CA ARG A 239 -12.20 2.45 9.17
C ARG A 239 -10.78 3.01 9.12
N LEU A 240 -10.29 3.38 7.93
CA LEU A 240 -8.95 3.98 7.77
C LEU A 240 -8.85 5.33 8.50
N LYS A 241 -9.93 6.15 8.46
CA LYS A 241 -9.99 7.43 9.18
C LYS A 241 -9.99 7.24 10.69
N VAL A 242 -10.76 6.28 11.21
CA VAL A 242 -10.73 5.93 12.65
C VAL A 242 -9.33 5.54 13.09
N MET A 243 -8.68 4.64 12.33
CA MET A 243 -7.32 4.19 12.63
C MET A 243 -6.30 5.33 12.61
N ALA A 244 -6.51 6.33 11.74
CA ALA A 244 -5.62 7.49 11.57
C ALA A 244 -5.96 8.66 12.52
N GLY A 245 -6.99 8.55 13.36
CA GLY A 245 -7.45 9.63 14.25
C GLY A 245 -8.07 10.81 13.50
N LEU A 246 -8.69 10.57 12.33
CA LEU A 246 -9.31 11.58 11.48
C LEU A 246 -10.81 11.69 11.73
N ASP A 247 -11.39 12.86 11.42
CA ASP A 247 -12.83 13.10 11.51
C ASP A 247 -13.58 12.33 10.42
N ILE A 248 -14.40 11.35 10.83
CA ILE A 248 -15.20 10.50 9.94
C ILE A 248 -16.35 11.28 9.31
N SER A 249 -16.87 12.29 10.01
CA SER A 249 -18.02 13.09 9.58
C SER A 249 -17.65 14.08 8.48
N GLU A 250 -16.42 14.61 8.47
CA GLU A 250 -15.96 15.54 7.46
C GLU A 250 -15.40 14.77 6.21
N ARG A 251 -16.15 14.81 5.12
CA ARG A 251 -15.83 14.11 3.87
C ARG A 251 -15.54 15.04 2.69
N ARG A 252 -15.57 16.36 2.92
CA ARG A 252 -15.47 17.41 1.88
C ARG A 252 -14.10 18.08 1.86
N LYS A 253 -13.25 17.82 2.85
CA LYS A 253 -11.93 18.43 2.99
C LYS A 253 -10.86 17.36 3.08
N PRO A 254 -9.65 17.61 2.53
CA PRO A 254 -8.50 16.75 2.77
C PRO A 254 -8.15 16.72 4.25
N GLN A 255 -7.71 15.57 4.73
CA GLN A 255 -7.23 15.39 6.10
C GLN A 255 -5.92 14.62 6.09
N ASP A 256 -5.04 14.94 7.04
CA ASP A 256 -3.79 14.25 7.27
C ASP A 256 -3.78 13.61 8.65
N GLY A 257 -3.32 12.35 8.74
CA GLY A 257 -3.26 11.59 9.98
C GLY A 257 -2.13 10.58 9.98
N ARG A 258 -2.02 9.85 11.10
CA ARG A 258 -1.00 8.80 11.26
C ARG A 258 -1.62 7.55 11.87
N ILE A 259 -1.13 6.38 11.45
CA ILE A 259 -1.46 5.09 12.06
C ILE A 259 -0.15 4.49 12.54
N LYS A 260 -0.12 4.02 13.78
CA LYS A 260 0.98 3.21 14.31
C LYS A 260 0.51 1.76 14.43
N MET A 261 1.15 0.87 13.69
CA MET A 261 0.81 -0.54 13.66
C MET A 261 1.96 -1.36 14.26
N ARG A 262 1.66 -2.15 15.29
CA ARG A 262 2.62 -3.08 15.88
C ARG A 262 2.57 -4.39 15.08
N VAL A 263 3.66 -4.71 14.40
CA VAL A 263 3.81 -5.91 13.57
C VAL A 263 4.38 -7.08 14.37
N SER A 264 5.18 -6.79 15.39
CA SER A 264 5.74 -7.77 16.33
C SER A 264 5.99 -7.12 17.69
N LYS A 265 6.43 -7.93 18.68
CA LYS A 265 6.79 -7.40 20.02
C LYS A 265 7.87 -6.32 19.97
N THR A 266 8.72 -6.33 18.94
CA THR A 266 9.88 -5.43 18.80
C THR A 266 9.77 -4.51 17.59
N LYS A 267 8.83 -4.70 16.66
CA LYS A 267 8.71 -3.91 15.44
C LYS A 267 7.34 -3.24 15.33
N SER A 268 7.34 -1.91 15.26
CA SER A 268 6.18 -1.09 14.89
C SER A 268 6.47 -0.37 13.58
N ILE A 269 5.44 -0.18 12.79
CA ILE A 269 5.49 0.56 11.52
C ILE A 269 4.49 1.70 11.59
N ASP A 270 4.93 2.88 11.21
CA ASP A 270 4.12 4.07 11.13
C ASP A 270 3.61 4.26 9.69
N PHE A 271 2.37 4.72 9.55
CA PHE A 271 1.79 5.10 8.27
C PHE A 271 1.37 6.57 8.35
N ARG A 272 1.75 7.33 7.34
CA ARG A 272 1.19 8.65 7.09
C ARG A 272 -0.01 8.49 6.18
N VAL A 273 -1.15 8.99 6.60
CA VAL A 273 -2.44 8.85 5.91
C VAL A 273 -2.89 10.22 5.41
N ASN A 274 -3.21 10.31 4.14
CA ASN A 274 -3.85 11.48 3.55
C ASN A 274 -5.16 11.09 2.89
N THR A 275 -6.22 11.84 3.14
CA THR A 275 -7.53 11.69 2.50
C THR A 275 -7.79 12.83 1.54
N LEU A 276 -8.36 12.53 0.38
CA LEU A 276 -8.73 13.51 -0.63
C LEU A 276 -10.15 13.23 -1.11
N PRO A 277 -11.10 14.17 -0.94
CA PRO A 277 -12.42 14.08 -1.53
C PRO A 277 -12.34 14.00 -3.07
N THR A 278 -13.04 13.03 -3.65
CA THR A 278 -13.17 12.88 -5.10
C THR A 278 -14.66 12.80 -5.48
N LEU A 279 -14.98 12.81 -6.77
CA LEU A 279 -16.36 12.69 -7.26
C LEU A 279 -17.10 11.45 -6.74
N TRP A 280 -16.38 10.35 -6.50
CA TRP A 280 -16.95 9.05 -6.16
C TRP A 280 -16.67 8.59 -4.73
N GLY A 281 -16.19 9.51 -3.89
CA GLY A 281 -15.85 9.25 -2.49
C GLY A 281 -14.45 9.72 -2.13
N GLU A 282 -13.97 9.37 -0.94
CA GLU A 282 -12.65 9.77 -0.47
C GLU A 282 -11.59 8.80 -1.00
N LYS A 283 -10.64 9.32 -1.77
CA LYS A 283 -9.39 8.63 -2.07
C LYS A 283 -8.49 8.72 -0.84
N ILE A 284 -7.91 7.59 -0.42
CA ILE A 284 -6.98 7.54 0.71
C ILE A 284 -5.64 7.01 0.21
N VAL A 285 -4.58 7.72 0.56
CA VAL A 285 -3.19 7.30 0.31
C VAL A 285 -2.49 7.15 1.64
N MET A 286 -1.83 6.02 1.80
CA MET A 286 -1.07 5.71 3.01
C MET A 286 0.39 5.46 2.62
N ARG A 287 1.32 6.20 3.21
CA ARG A 287 2.76 5.99 3.06
C ARG A 287 3.29 5.19 4.22
N ILE A 288 4.02 4.14 3.93
CA ILE A 288 4.70 3.30 4.94
C ILE A 288 6.00 3.97 5.34
N LEU A 289 6.18 4.23 6.63
CA LEU A 289 7.40 4.79 7.22
C LEU A 289 8.14 3.66 7.96
N ASP A 290 9.03 2.99 7.24
CA ASP A 290 9.87 1.93 7.83
C ASP A 290 11.19 2.51 8.32
N SER A 291 11.35 2.57 9.64
CA SER A 291 12.56 3.06 10.31
C SER A 291 13.83 2.26 9.95
N SER A 292 13.69 1.02 9.50
CA SER A 292 14.86 0.22 9.08
C SER A 292 15.59 0.80 7.86
N SER A 293 14.91 1.58 7.03
CA SER A 293 15.52 2.24 5.87
C SER A 293 16.50 3.34 6.25
N ALA A 294 16.32 3.98 7.41
CA ALA A 294 17.25 5.00 7.93
C ALA A 294 18.53 4.41 8.53
N GLN A 295 18.52 3.11 8.86
CA GLN A 295 19.67 2.39 9.43
C GLN A 295 20.51 1.68 8.36
N MET A 296 20.21 1.90 7.07
CA MET A 296 20.98 1.32 5.99
C MET A 296 22.39 1.91 5.97
N GLY A 297 23.41 1.06 6.04
CA GLY A 297 24.79 1.47 5.86
C GLY A 297 25.05 1.98 4.44
N ILE A 298 26.08 2.78 4.26
CA ILE A 298 26.44 3.40 2.97
C ILE A 298 26.64 2.35 1.86
N ASP A 299 27.14 1.16 2.19
CA ASP A 299 27.35 0.06 1.26
C ASP A 299 26.06 -0.48 0.65
N ALA A 300 24.95 -0.38 1.37
CA ALA A 300 23.64 -0.84 0.89
C ALA A 300 22.98 0.13 -0.10
N LEU A 301 23.43 1.38 -0.17
CA LEU A 301 22.85 2.41 -1.04
C LEU A 301 23.21 2.21 -2.50
N GLY A 302 24.36 1.58 -2.79
CA GLY A 302 24.81 1.26 -4.14
C GLY A 302 25.68 2.33 -4.77
N TYR A 303 26.38 3.13 -4.00
CA TYR A 303 27.48 3.96 -4.52
C TYR A 303 28.55 3.09 -5.18
N GLU A 304 29.22 3.60 -6.23
CA GLU A 304 30.49 3.05 -6.66
C GLU A 304 31.58 3.42 -5.64
N GLU A 305 32.68 2.69 -5.58
CA GLU A 305 33.66 2.86 -4.49
C GLU A 305 34.28 4.27 -4.47
N ASP A 306 34.61 4.81 -5.64
CA ASP A 306 35.10 6.19 -5.82
C ASP A 306 34.09 7.24 -5.33
N GLN A 307 32.81 7.05 -5.66
CA GLN A 307 31.72 7.93 -5.21
C GLN A 307 31.52 7.87 -3.70
N LYS A 308 31.61 6.68 -3.12
CA LYS A 308 31.52 6.45 -1.67
C LYS A 308 32.67 7.14 -0.93
N GLU A 309 33.90 7.01 -1.45
CA GLU A 309 35.08 7.68 -0.90
C GLU A 309 34.92 9.21 -0.90
N LEU A 310 34.41 9.79 -1.99
CA LEU A 310 34.15 11.22 -2.08
C LEU A 310 33.12 11.68 -1.03
N TYR A 311 32.03 10.91 -0.85
CA TYR A 311 31.01 11.23 0.13
C TYR A 311 31.56 11.15 1.56
N LEU A 312 32.26 10.06 1.90
CA LEU A 312 32.88 9.90 3.22
C LEU A 312 33.94 10.96 3.50
N ALA A 313 34.72 11.37 2.48
CA ALA A 313 35.69 12.45 2.62
C ALA A 313 35.02 13.82 2.84
N ALA A 314 33.89 14.08 2.20
CA ALA A 314 33.11 15.30 2.41
C ALA A 314 32.50 15.37 3.81
N LEU A 315 31.96 14.25 4.33
CA LEU A 315 31.41 14.16 5.69
C LEU A 315 32.44 14.42 6.76
N LYS A 316 33.70 14.12 6.51
CA LYS A 316 34.83 14.39 7.48
C LYS A 316 35.31 15.83 7.49
N GLN A 317 34.83 16.67 6.57
CA GLN A 317 35.24 18.10 6.59
C GLN A 317 34.61 18.79 7.82
N PRO A 318 35.34 19.70 8.46
CA PRO A 318 34.84 20.38 9.66
C PRO A 318 33.69 21.36 9.36
N GLN A 319 33.58 21.81 8.12
CA GLN A 319 32.60 22.79 7.69
C GLN A 319 32.35 22.68 6.19
N GLY A 320 31.28 23.28 5.70
CA GLY A 320 30.90 23.35 4.32
C GLY A 320 29.53 22.75 4.07
N MET A 321 29.17 22.56 2.81
CA MET A 321 27.82 22.13 2.41
C MET A 321 27.86 20.90 1.54
N ILE A 322 27.04 19.91 1.88
CA ILE A 322 26.76 18.74 1.06
C ILE A 322 25.31 18.85 0.56
N LEU A 323 25.12 18.82 -0.76
CA LEU A 323 23.82 18.92 -1.40
C LEU A 323 23.44 17.60 -2.04
N VAL A 324 22.22 17.09 -1.72
CA VAL A 324 21.67 15.90 -2.35
C VAL A 324 20.47 16.30 -3.19
N THR A 325 20.50 16.00 -4.48
CA THR A 325 19.45 16.43 -5.41
C THR A 325 18.81 15.27 -6.18
N GLY A 326 17.66 15.52 -6.74
CA GLY A 326 16.87 14.57 -7.53
C GLY A 326 15.36 14.75 -7.33
N PRO A 327 14.54 14.08 -8.13
CA PRO A 327 13.08 14.14 -8.01
C PRO A 327 12.57 13.52 -6.71
N THR A 328 11.29 13.71 -6.46
CA THR A 328 10.61 13.04 -5.33
C THR A 328 10.70 11.52 -5.48
N GLY A 329 11.07 10.83 -4.40
CA GLY A 329 11.23 9.37 -4.39
C GLY A 329 12.57 8.86 -4.93
N SER A 330 13.55 9.74 -5.21
CA SER A 330 14.91 9.33 -5.60
C SER A 330 15.76 8.81 -4.44
N GLY A 331 15.27 8.89 -3.19
CA GLY A 331 15.96 8.39 -2.00
C GLY A 331 16.85 9.42 -1.28
N LYS A 332 16.71 10.71 -1.56
CA LYS A 332 17.51 11.80 -0.95
C LYS A 332 17.57 11.72 0.58
N THR A 333 16.41 11.55 1.22
CA THR A 333 16.31 11.45 2.69
C THR A 333 17.14 10.31 3.24
N VAL A 334 17.13 9.14 2.57
CA VAL A 334 17.92 7.99 3.01
C VAL A 334 19.41 8.26 2.89
N SER A 335 19.87 8.89 1.79
CA SER A 335 21.28 9.29 1.65
C SER A 335 21.71 10.29 2.71
N LEU A 336 20.87 11.31 3.01
CA LEU A 336 21.16 12.26 4.09
C LEU A 336 21.19 11.58 5.46
N TYR A 337 20.20 10.75 5.77
CA TYR A 337 20.13 10.04 7.06
C TYR A 337 21.29 9.06 7.24
N THR A 338 21.75 8.40 6.17
CA THR A 338 22.96 7.58 6.21
C THR A 338 24.19 8.44 6.55
N GLY A 339 24.32 9.62 5.95
CA GLY A 339 25.38 10.57 6.28
C GLY A 339 25.31 11.06 7.74
N LEU A 340 24.12 11.43 8.20
CA LEU A 340 23.89 11.83 9.59
C LEU A 340 24.22 10.71 10.58
N ASN A 341 23.83 9.46 10.29
CA ASN A 341 24.14 8.32 11.15
C ASN A 341 25.65 8.03 11.25
N ILE A 342 26.41 8.29 10.16
CA ILE A 342 27.87 8.17 10.18
C ILE A 342 28.50 9.23 11.09
N LEU A 343 27.91 10.44 11.13
CA LEU A 343 28.37 11.56 11.96
C LEU A 343 27.83 11.50 13.39
N ASN A 344 26.80 10.73 13.67
CA ASN A 344 26.09 10.71 14.95
C ASN A 344 26.88 9.97 16.02
N THR A 345 27.79 10.69 16.64
CA THR A 345 28.58 10.26 17.80
C THR A 345 28.24 11.13 19.01
N THR A 346 28.62 10.72 20.21
CA THR A 346 28.25 11.41 21.46
C THR A 346 28.87 12.78 21.62
N ASP A 347 29.86 13.11 20.84
CA ASP A 347 30.63 14.36 20.82
C ASP A 347 30.19 15.33 19.72
N ILE A 348 29.23 14.98 18.89
CA ILE A 348 28.70 15.77 17.77
C ILE A 348 27.26 16.18 18.01
N ASN A 349 26.99 17.48 18.01
CA ASN A 349 25.63 18.03 18.12
C ASN A 349 24.99 18.18 16.73
N ILE A 350 24.00 17.34 16.43
CA ILE A 350 23.29 17.31 15.14
C ILE A 350 21.88 17.87 15.30
N SER A 351 21.52 18.84 14.47
CA SER A 351 20.17 19.41 14.42
C SER A 351 19.59 19.34 13.01
N THR A 352 18.32 18.93 12.89
CA THR A 352 17.64 18.86 11.59
C THR A 352 16.33 19.63 11.59
N ALA A 353 16.00 20.27 10.47
CA ALA A 353 14.69 20.88 10.19
C ALA A 353 14.06 20.17 9.00
N GLU A 354 12.86 19.62 9.17
CA GLU A 354 12.21 18.73 8.19
C GLU A 354 10.70 19.04 8.04
N ASP A 355 10.12 18.76 6.86
CA ASP A 355 8.71 19.06 6.56
C ASP A 355 7.95 17.82 6.00
N PRO A 356 7.53 16.90 6.90
CA PRO A 356 7.92 16.71 8.29
C PRO A 356 9.09 15.74 8.46
N VAL A 357 9.52 15.49 9.71
CA VAL A 357 10.41 14.37 10.06
C VAL A 357 9.79 13.06 9.60
N GLU A 358 10.51 12.33 8.74
CA GLU A 358 10.03 11.05 8.18
C GLU A 358 10.31 9.88 9.14
N ILE A 359 11.48 9.84 9.74
CA ILE A 359 11.94 8.76 10.64
C ILE A 359 12.69 9.37 11.81
N ASN A 360 12.36 8.92 13.01
CA ASN A 360 13.07 9.37 14.21
C ASN A 360 14.47 8.73 14.27
N LEU A 361 15.48 9.57 14.42
CA LEU A 361 16.87 9.18 14.60
C LEU A 361 17.28 9.46 16.04
N GLU A 362 17.69 8.44 16.77
CA GLU A 362 18.16 8.57 18.13
C GLU A 362 19.48 9.36 18.14
N GLY A 363 19.64 10.28 19.09
CA GLY A 363 20.83 11.13 19.22
C GLY A 363 20.82 12.39 18.34
N ILE A 364 19.77 12.64 17.53
CA ILE A 364 19.64 13.79 16.64
C ILE A 364 18.47 14.68 17.08
N ASN A 365 18.70 15.99 17.12
CA ASN A 365 17.67 16.98 17.43
C ASN A 365 16.84 17.30 16.18
N GLN A 366 15.75 16.58 15.97
CA GLN A 366 14.91 16.72 14.77
C GLN A 366 13.74 17.68 15.03
N VAL A 367 13.59 18.71 14.20
CA VAL A 367 12.54 19.73 14.28
C VAL A 367 11.59 19.59 13.10
N ASN A 368 10.30 19.48 13.38
CA ASN A 368 9.25 19.60 12.37
C ASN A 368 8.99 21.07 12.04
N VAL A 369 9.07 21.40 10.76
CA VAL A 369 8.65 22.70 10.25
C VAL A 369 7.13 22.85 10.41
N ASN A 370 6.69 24.00 10.90
CA ASN A 370 5.27 24.35 11.07
C ASN A 370 5.04 25.83 10.74
N PRO A 371 4.81 26.17 9.45
CA PRO A 371 4.63 27.56 9.03
C PRO A 371 3.44 28.27 9.71
N ARG A 372 2.41 27.51 10.13
CA ARG A 372 1.26 28.08 10.86
C ARG A 372 1.63 28.66 12.23
N GLN A 373 2.69 28.13 12.83
CA GLN A 373 3.26 28.59 14.10
C GLN A 373 4.46 29.51 13.91
N GLY A 374 4.78 29.89 12.66
CA GLY A 374 5.95 30.72 12.34
C GLY A 374 7.27 29.96 12.38
N MET A 375 7.26 28.61 12.45
CA MET A 375 8.44 27.78 12.43
C MET A 375 8.67 27.26 11.00
N ASP A 376 9.28 28.05 10.15
CA ASP A 376 9.74 27.67 8.82
C ASP A 376 11.23 27.24 8.85
N PHE A 377 11.78 26.87 7.69
CA PHE A 377 13.18 26.45 7.58
C PHE A 377 14.16 27.55 7.99
N SER A 378 13.89 28.80 7.64
CA SER A 378 14.77 29.94 7.96
C SER A 378 14.80 30.22 9.46
N GLN A 379 13.64 30.16 10.12
CA GLN A 379 13.54 30.33 11.57
C GLN A 379 14.18 29.18 12.34
N ALA A 380 14.00 27.94 11.88
CA ALA A 380 14.68 26.78 12.47
C ALA A 380 16.21 26.93 12.39
N LEU A 381 16.74 27.29 11.21
CA LEU A 381 18.18 27.53 11.01
C LEU A 381 18.73 28.64 11.94
N ARG A 382 18.01 29.78 12.03
CA ARG A 382 18.40 30.87 12.95
C ARG A 382 18.43 30.42 14.41
N ALA A 383 17.54 29.50 14.80
CA ALA A 383 17.53 28.94 16.13
C ALA A 383 18.72 27.99 16.34
N PHE A 384 19.00 27.11 15.36
CA PHE A 384 20.12 26.16 15.45
C PHE A 384 21.46 26.87 15.68
N LEU A 385 21.72 27.94 14.95
CA LEU A 385 22.95 28.73 15.12
C LEU A 385 23.18 29.31 16.55
N ARG A 386 22.18 29.19 17.43
CA ARG A 386 22.27 29.56 18.85
C ARG A 386 22.24 28.35 19.79
N GLN A 387 22.25 27.13 19.24
CA GLN A 387 22.18 25.87 19.98
C GLN A 387 23.47 25.05 19.88
N ASP A 388 24.59 25.73 19.50
CA ASP A 388 25.92 25.12 19.38
C ASP A 388 25.96 23.84 18.55
N PRO A 389 25.46 23.87 17.29
CA PRO A 389 25.43 22.70 16.43
C PRO A 389 26.78 22.50 15.74
N ASP A 390 27.20 21.24 15.56
CA ASP A 390 28.32 20.89 14.69
C ASP A 390 27.80 20.57 13.27
N VAL A 391 26.65 19.89 13.20
CA VAL A 391 26.02 19.47 11.94
C VAL A 391 24.59 19.96 11.88
N ILE A 392 24.22 20.57 10.77
CA ILE A 392 22.88 21.08 10.49
C ILE A 392 22.33 20.39 9.23
N MET A 393 21.16 19.78 9.30
CA MET A 393 20.46 19.30 8.12
C MET A 393 19.18 20.12 7.88
N VAL A 394 19.04 20.64 6.69
CA VAL A 394 17.83 21.32 6.21
C VAL A 394 17.16 20.42 5.19
N GLY A 395 15.93 20.01 5.45
CA GLY A 395 15.19 19.06 4.60
C GLY A 395 15.24 19.45 3.13
N GLU A 396 15.02 20.71 2.82
CA GLU A 396 15.19 21.27 1.48
C GLU A 396 15.39 22.78 1.49
N ILE A 397 16.06 23.29 0.45
CA ILE A 397 16.21 24.73 0.17
C ILE A 397 15.24 25.10 -0.95
N ARG A 398 14.23 25.95 -0.62
CA ARG A 398 13.20 26.42 -1.55
C ARG A 398 13.33 27.88 -1.94
N ASP A 399 13.97 28.68 -1.10
CA ASP A 399 14.03 30.15 -1.21
C ASP A 399 15.43 30.70 -0.87
N LEU A 400 15.65 31.93 -1.25
CA LEU A 400 16.92 32.62 -1.08
C LEU A 400 17.28 32.79 0.40
N GLU A 401 16.31 33.12 1.26
CA GLU A 401 16.56 33.35 2.69
C GLU A 401 17.12 32.12 3.36
N THR A 402 16.48 30.95 3.12
CA THR A 402 16.96 29.65 3.63
C THR A 402 18.37 29.32 3.09
N ALA A 403 18.59 29.58 1.77
CA ALA A 403 19.89 29.35 1.14
C ALA A 403 21.00 30.20 1.78
N GLU A 404 20.78 31.49 1.98
CA GLU A 404 21.78 32.41 2.57
C GLU A 404 22.14 32.04 4.00
N ILE A 405 21.15 31.65 4.83
CA ILE A 405 21.43 31.25 6.22
C ILE A 405 22.22 29.94 6.24
N ALA A 406 21.83 28.95 5.40
CA ALA A 406 22.52 27.68 5.30
C ALA A 406 23.97 27.82 4.82
N ILE A 407 24.21 28.66 3.81
CA ILE A 407 25.55 28.99 3.31
C ILE A 407 26.38 29.69 4.37
N LYS A 408 25.81 30.68 5.07
CA LYS A 408 26.48 31.37 6.17
C LYS A 408 26.87 30.40 7.27
N ALA A 409 26.03 29.47 7.64
CA ALA A 409 26.35 28.39 8.58
C ALA A 409 27.54 27.56 8.07
N ALA A 410 27.51 27.14 6.81
CA ALA A 410 28.59 26.38 6.18
C ALA A 410 29.94 27.12 6.12
N GLN A 411 29.94 28.45 6.10
CA GLN A 411 31.14 29.29 6.11
C GLN A 411 31.65 29.61 7.52
N THR A 412 30.85 29.33 8.55
CA THR A 412 31.15 29.71 9.93
C THR A 412 31.37 28.53 10.87
N GLY A 413 31.86 27.42 10.36
CA GLY A 413 32.31 26.30 11.20
C GLY A 413 31.32 25.12 11.28
N HIS A 414 30.26 25.09 10.47
CA HIS A 414 29.26 24.02 10.55
C HIS A 414 29.26 23.17 9.28
N MET A 415 29.06 21.86 9.43
CA MET A 415 28.71 20.98 8.31
C MET A 415 27.22 21.11 8.03
N VAL A 416 26.85 21.56 6.84
CA VAL A 416 25.47 21.74 6.43
C VAL A 416 25.10 20.71 5.38
N MET A 417 23.99 20.00 5.57
CA MET A 417 23.45 19.03 4.62
C MET A 417 22.06 19.46 4.19
N SER A 418 21.76 19.42 2.88
CA SER A 418 20.43 19.81 2.39
C SER A 418 20.06 19.13 1.09
N THR A 419 18.77 19.31 0.68
CA THR A 419 18.31 18.83 -0.63
C THR A 419 17.81 19.97 -1.51
N LEU A 420 17.87 19.70 -2.82
CA LEU A 420 17.17 20.46 -3.86
C LEU A 420 16.44 19.51 -4.81
N HIS A 421 15.55 20.08 -5.63
CA HIS A 421 14.84 19.38 -6.68
C HIS A 421 15.37 19.79 -8.05
N THR A 422 16.54 19.29 -8.41
CA THR A 422 17.17 19.45 -9.72
C THR A 422 17.57 18.09 -10.28
N ASN A 423 17.89 18.00 -11.57
CA ASN A 423 18.13 16.73 -12.24
C ASN A 423 19.59 16.29 -12.26
N SER A 424 20.53 17.23 -12.08
CA SER A 424 21.98 16.97 -12.07
C SER A 424 22.72 17.83 -11.05
N ALA A 425 23.97 17.52 -10.78
CA ALA A 425 24.83 18.32 -9.92
C ALA A 425 25.05 19.73 -10.48
N ALA A 426 25.28 19.84 -11.78
CA ALA A 426 25.47 21.12 -12.45
C ALA A 426 24.22 22.01 -12.38
N GLU A 427 23.03 21.46 -12.60
CA GLU A 427 21.77 22.19 -12.46
C GLU A 427 21.54 22.68 -11.01
N THR A 428 22.04 21.97 -10.01
CA THR A 428 21.91 22.36 -8.61
C THR A 428 22.62 23.69 -8.37
N LEU A 429 23.83 23.85 -8.87
CA LEU A 429 24.59 25.10 -8.74
C LEU A 429 23.90 26.25 -9.50
N THR A 430 23.52 26.01 -10.74
CA THR A 430 22.79 26.99 -11.55
C THR A 430 21.45 27.38 -10.88
N ARG A 431 20.77 26.45 -10.26
CA ARG A 431 19.51 26.74 -9.54
C ARG A 431 19.73 27.68 -8.37
N LEU A 432 20.79 27.47 -7.57
CA LEU A 432 21.14 28.36 -6.45
C LEU A 432 21.57 29.75 -6.93
N LEU A 433 22.34 29.84 -8.03
CA LEU A 433 22.65 31.13 -8.67
C LEU A 433 21.37 31.86 -9.12
N ASN A 434 20.47 31.16 -9.78
CA ASN A 434 19.18 31.71 -10.23
C ASN A 434 18.25 32.14 -9.08
N MET A 435 18.40 31.55 -7.91
CA MET A 435 17.70 31.99 -6.69
C MET A 435 18.27 33.29 -6.12
N GLY A 436 19.42 33.76 -6.61
CA GLY A 436 20.08 35.00 -6.19
C GLY A 436 21.25 34.77 -5.22
N VAL A 437 21.69 33.52 -5.00
CA VAL A 437 22.87 33.25 -4.16
C VAL A 437 24.12 33.74 -4.90
N PRO A 438 24.98 34.56 -4.25
CA PRO A 438 26.20 35.04 -4.87
C PRO A 438 27.15 33.88 -5.25
N ALA A 439 27.71 33.92 -6.45
CA ALA A 439 28.59 32.88 -7.00
C ALA A 439 29.79 32.58 -6.08
N PHE A 440 30.40 33.63 -5.49
CA PHE A 440 31.49 33.48 -4.53
C PHE A 440 31.11 32.63 -3.31
N ASN A 441 29.90 32.83 -2.79
CA ASN A 441 29.40 32.07 -1.64
C ASN A 441 29.23 30.59 -1.97
N LEU A 442 28.69 30.26 -3.15
CA LEU A 442 28.59 28.88 -3.61
C LEU A 442 29.93 28.21 -3.82
N ALA A 443 30.82 28.89 -4.53
CA ALA A 443 32.16 28.37 -4.82
C ALA A 443 32.95 28.02 -3.56
N THR A 444 32.75 28.79 -2.44
CA THR A 444 33.53 28.62 -1.20
C THR A 444 32.86 27.76 -0.15
N SER A 445 31.54 27.56 -0.22
CA SER A 445 30.81 26.82 0.83
C SER A 445 30.37 25.41 0.41
N VAL A 446 30.12 25.16 -0.87
CA VAL A 446 29.70 23.83 -1.34
C VAL A 446 30.90 22.90 -1.46
N ASN A 447 30.89 21.78 -0.76
CA ASN A 447 31.96 20.77 -0.78
C ASN A 447 31.65 19.66 -1.77
N LEU A 448 30.39 19.16 -1.79
CA LEU A 448 29.99 18.02 -2.58
C LEU A 448 28.52 18.17 -3.02
N ILE A 449 28.24 17.72 -4.23
CA ILE A 449 26.88 17.62 -4.76
C ILE A 449 26.66 16.19 -5.21
N ILE A 450 25.52 15.61 -4.79
CA ILE A 450 25.10 14.26 -5.11
C ILE A 450 23.76 14.33 -5.82
N ALA A 451 23.75 14.16 -7.14
CA ALA A 451 22.48 13.92 -7.84
C ALA A 451 22.18 12.43 -7.85
N GLN A 452 20.91 12.07 -7.62
CA GLN A 452 20.55 10.67 -7.49
C GLN A 452 19.21 10.28 -8.11
N ARG A 453 19.15 9.03 -8.58
CA ARG A 453 17.96 8.31 -9.03
C ARG A 453 17.90 6.94 -8.38
N LEU A 454 16.71 6.34 -8.36
CA LEU A 454 16.53 4.95 -7.97
C LEU A 454 16.13 4.11 -9.19
N ALA A 455 16.90 3.08 -9.49
CA ALA A 455 16.60 2.06 -10.47
C ALA A 455 16.14 0.76 -9.78
N ARG A 456 15.27 0.00 -10.43
CA ARG A 456 14.87 -1.32 -9.94
C ARG A 456 15.99 -2.33 -10.19
N LYS A 457 16.27 -3.18 -9.22
CA LYS A 457 17.21 -4.30 -9.39
C LYS A 457 16.56 -5.43 -10.16
N LEU A 458 17.28 -6.00 -11.11
CA LEU A 458 16.87 -7.25 -11.74
C LEU A 458 16.76 -8.37 -10.72
N CYS A 459 15.73 -9.18 -10.86
CA CYS A 459 15.54 -10.35 -10.01
C CYS A 459 16.65 -11.38 -10.28
N SER A 460 17.40 -11.74 -9.26
CA SER A 460 18.51 -12.71 -9.37
C SER A 460 18.04 -14.11 -9.80
N HIS A 461 16.76 -14.47 -9.56
CA HIS A 461 16.22 -15.79 -9.89
C HIS A 461 15.78 -15.93 -11.36
N CYS A 462 15.38 -14.83 -12.01
CA CYS A 462 14.76 -14.95 -13.34
C CYS A 462 15.36 -14.05 -14.43
N LYS A 463 16.34 -13.18 -14.11
CA LYS A 463 17.01 -12.39 -15.14
C LYS A 463 17.67 -13.30 -16.17
N LYS A 464 17.61 -12.92 -17.46
CA LYS A 464 18.24 -13.65 -18.55
C LYS A 464 19.22 -12.74 -19.27
N GLU A 465 20.30 -13.34 -19.79
CA GLU A 465 21.22 -12.62 -20.67
C GLU A 465 20.46 -12.09 -21.87
N HIS A 466 20.78 -10.86 -22.23
CA HIS A 466 20.16 -10.14 -23.34
C HIS A 466 21.29 -9.66 -24.27
N ASP A 467 21.32 -10.21 -25.45
CA ASP A 467 22.29 -9.83 -26.48
C ASP A 467 21.81 -8.55 -27.16
N VAL A 468 22.64 -7.52 -27.14
CA VAL A 468 22.35 -6.21 -27.73
C VAL A 468 23.43 -5.93 -28.79
N PRO A 469 23.06 -5.54 -30.03
CA PRO A 469 24.01 -5.23 -31.08
C PRO A 469 25.02 -4.15 -30.69
N LYS A 470 26.28 -4.28 -31.10
CA LYS A 470 27.36 -3.33 -30.80
C LYS A 470 26.99 -1.89 -31.15
N GLU A 471 26.35 -1.68 -32.30
CA GLU A 471 25.90 -0.34 -32.74
C GLU A 471 24.90 0.30 -31.74
N THR A 472 23.97 -0.50 -31.21
CA THR A 472 23.03 -0.05 -30.21
C THR A 472 23.73 0.30 -28.90
N LEU A 473 24.70 -0.51 -28.47
CA LEU A 473 25.49 -0.24 -27.27
C LEU A 473 26.26 1.09 -27.37
N LEU A 474 26.89 1.33 -28.52
CA LEU A 474 27.57 2.60 -28.78
C LEU A 474 26.60 3.79 -28.76
N HIS A 475 25.42 3.64 -29.38
CA HIS A 475 24.40 4.67 -29.39
C HIS A 475 23.85 4.96 -27.98
N GLU A 476 23.76 3.94 -27.11
CA GLU A 476 23.34 4.10 -25.73
C GLU A 476 24.42 4.70 -24.82
N GLY A 477 25.66 4.85 -25.31
CA GLY A 477 26.77 5.50 -24.62
C GLY A 477 27.69 4.55 -23.86
N PHE A 478 27.67 3.25 -24.16
CA PHE A 478 28.67 2.34 -23.60
C PHE A 478 30.06 2.62 -24.20
N PRO A 479 31.14 2.62 -23.39
CA PRO A 479 32.50 2.78 -23.88
C PRO A 479 32.87 1.65 -24.85
N GLU A 480 33.40 1.99 -26.03
CA GLU A 480 33.71 1.02 -27.06
C GLU A 480 34.73 -0.05 -26.59
N GLU A 481 35.67 0.36 -25.74
CA GLU A 481 36.74 -0.50 -25.21
C GLU A 481 36.18 -1.59 -24.27
N LEU A 482 35.00 -1.37 -23.69
CA LEU A 482 34.38 -2.31 -22.77
C LEU A 482 33.36 -3.24 -23.44
N ILE A 483 32.98 -2.95 -24.72
CA ILE A 483 32.00 -3.79 -25.43
C ILE A 483 32.62 -5.18 -25.67
N GLY A 484 31.87 -6.22 -25.22
CA GLY A 484 32.31 -7.61 -25.25
C GLY A 484 32.95 -8.11 -23.95
N THR A 485 33.22 -7.22 -22.95
CA THR A 485 33.75 -7.61 -21.65
C THR A 485 32.65 -7.84 -20.59
N PHE A 486 31.43 -7.41 -20.85
CA PHE A 486 30.28 -7.51 -19.96
C PHE A 486 29.08 -8.17 -20.65
N LYS A 487 28.10 -8.56 -19.82
CA LYS A 487 26.82 -9.09 -20.27
C LYS A 487 25.68 -8.23 -19.75
N LEU A 488 24.76 -7.91 -20.62
CA LEU A 488 23.51 -7.26 -20.23
C LEU A 488 22.44 -8.31 -19.89
N TYR A 489 21.48 -7.92 -19.07
CA TYR A 489 20.38 -8.78 -18.66
C TYR A 489 19.03 -8.08 -18.84
N SER A 490 18.02 -8.86 -19.20
CA SER A 490 16.62 -8.42 -19.28
C SER A 490 15.77 -9.01 -18.15
N PRO A 491 14.70 -8.30 -17.74
CA PRO A 491 13.72 -8.81 -16.78
C PRO A 491 12.85 -9.88 -17.45
N VAL A 492 12.49 -10.94 -16.71
CA VAL A 492 11.58 -11.99 -17.20
C VAL A 492 10.30 -12.01 -16.37
N GLY A 493 10.42 -12.20 -15.07
CA GLY A 493 9.30 -12.37 -14.14
C GLY A 493 9.23 -13.78 -13.56
N CYS A 494 8.98 -13.88 -12.25
CA CYS A 494 8.76 -15.12 -11.53
C CYS A 494 7.97 -14.83 -10.25
N GLU A 495 7.61 -15.88 -9.51
CA GLU A 495 6.86 -15.75 -8.24
C GLU A 495 7.60 -14.93 -7.16
N ASN A 496 8.94 -14.85 -7.23
CA ASN A 496 9.75 -14.13 -6.26
C ASN A 496 9.93 -12.63 -6.57
N CYS A 497 9.35 -12.12 -7.66
CA CYS A 497 9.57 -10.74 -8.12
C CYS A 497 8.33 -10.13 -8.76
N LYS A 498 8.39 -8.84 -9.07
CA LYS A 498 7.35 -8.11 -9.80
C LYS A 498 7.88 -7.71 -11.18
N GLY A 499 7.37 -8.37 -12.22
CA GLY A 499 7.75 -8.07 -13.61
C GLY A 499 9.27 -8.19 -13.89
N GLY A 500 9.96 -9.12 -13.23
CA GLY A 500 11.41 -9.33 -13.40
C GLY A 500 12.30 -8.47 -12.50
N TYR A 501 11.73 -7.64 -11.61
CA TYR A 501 12.50 -6.76 -10.72
C TYR A 501 12.16 -7.02 -9.25
N LYS A 502 13.14 -6.83 -8.36
CA LYS A 502 12.99 -6.92 -6.91
C LYS A 502 13.98 -6.01 -6.19
N GLY A 503 13.44 -5.01 -5.47
CA GLY A 503 14.23 -4.02 -4.77
C GLY A 503 14.79 -2.93 -5.69
N ARG A 504 15.49 -1.96 -5.11
CA ARG A 504 16.03 -0.78 -5.79
C ARG A 504 17.51 -0.61 -5.51
N VAL A 505 18.20 0.10 -6.38
CA VAL A 505 19.59 0.53 -6.23
C VAL A 505 19.69 2.01 -6.59
N GLY A 506 20.55 2.75 -5.89
CA GLY A 506 20.87 4.12 -6.25
C GLY A 506 21.75 4.20 -7.50
N ILE A 507 21.47 5.19 -8.32
CA ILE A 507 22.33 5.67 -9.40
C ILE A 507 22.73 7.10 -9.00
N TYR A 508 24.01 7.36 -8.96
CA TYR A 508 24.55 8.60 -8.40
C TYR A 508 25.46 9.31 -9.40
N GLU A 509 25.37 10.64 -9.39
CA GLU A 509 26.33 11.57 -9.91
C GLU A 509 26.91 12.30 -8.70
N VAL A 510 28.17 12.07 -8.38
CA VAL A 510 28.85 12.62 -7.20
C VAL A 510 29.96 13.55 -7.67
N VAL A 511 29.77 14.86 -7.46
CA VAL A 511 30.68 15.89 -7.95
C VAL A 511 31.26 16.65 -6.76
N LYS A 512 32.57 16.53 -6.57
CA LYS A 512 33.33 17.34 -5.63
C LYS A 512 33.56 18.73 -6.22
N ASN A 513 33.36 19.77 -5.43
CA ASN A 513 33.62 21.14 -5.85
C ASN A 513 35.12 21.44 -5.89
N THR A 514 35.74 21.18 -7.01
CA THR A 514 37.16 21.36 -7.26
C THR A 514 37.53 22.82 -7.55
N PRO A 515 38.81 23.22 -7.45
CA PRO A 515 39.25 24.58 -7.80
C PRO A 515 38.90 25.00 -9.25
N ALA A 516 38.84 24.04 -10.19
CA ALA A 516 38.45 24.34 -11.57
C ALA A 516 36.95 24.61 -11.66
N LEU A 517 36.11 23.80 -10.99
CA LEU A 517 34.67 24.04 -10.90
C LEU A 517 34.34 25.34 -10.17
N GLN A 518 35.05 25.64 -9.06
CA GLN A 518 34.90 26.90 -8.32
C GLN A 518 35.14 28.11 -9.22
N ARG A 519 36.15 28.04 -10.14
CA ARG A 519 36.42 29.12 -11.09
C ARG A 519 35.26 29.35 -12.03
N ILE A 520 34.72 28.25 -12.62
CA ILE A 520 33.56 28.33 -13.52
C ILE A 520 32.32 28.90 -12.79
N ILE A 521 32.11 28.48 -11.52
CA ILE A 521 31.02 29.03 -10.70
C ILE A 521 31.20 30.52 -10.47
N MET A 522 32.40 30.98 -10.13
CA MET A 522 32.71 32.39 -9.90
C MET A 522 32.56 33.24 -11.17
N GLU A 523 32.78 32.66 -12.33
CA GLU A 523 32.58 33.29 -13.64
C GLU A 523 31.12 33.22 -14.11
N GLU A 524 30.21 32.70 -13.24
CA GLU A 524 28.80 32.51 -13.53
C GLU A 524 28.53 31.60 -14.75
N GLY A 525 29.42 30.59 -14.94
CA GLY A 525 29.31 29.60 -15.99
C GLY A 525 28.00 28.82 -15.93
N ASN A 526 27.51 28.37 -17.08
CA ASN A 526 26.27 27.65 -17.20
C ASN A 526 26.39 26.17 -16.83
N SER A 527 25.25 25.46 -16.71
CA SER A 527 25.21 24.06 -16.31
C SER A 527 25.96 23.12 -17.29
N ILE A 528 26.06 23.48 -18.55
CA ILE A 528 26.78 22.68 -19.56
C ILE A 528 28.28 22.74 -19.31
N GLU A 529 28.83 23.93 -19.08
CA GLU A 529 30.26 24.15 -18.79
C GLU A 529 30.67 23.43 -17.51
N ILE A 530 29.81 23.50 -16.46
CA ILE A 530 30.03 22.80 -15.18
C ILE A 530 30.02 21.28 -15.39
N ALA A 531 29.06 20.75 -16.15
CA ALA A 531 28.96 19.33 -16.45
C ALA A 531 30.13 18.82 -17.30
N GLU A 532 30.58 19.60 -18.28
CA GLU A 532 31.76 19.26 -19.10
C GLU A 532 33.04 19.22 -18.27
N GLN A 533 33.22 20.19 -17.37
CA GLN A 533 34.37 20.22 -16.47
C GLN A 533 34.34 19.04 -15.49
N ALA A 534 33.17 18.72 -14.92
CA ALA A 534 33.01 17.56 -14.04
C ALA A 534 33.40 16.25 -14.76
N ARG A 535 32.94 16.06 -16.00
CA ARG A 535 33.32 14.90 -16.81
C ARG A 535 34.82 14.86 -17.14
N LYS A 536 35.45 15.99 -17.46
CA LYS A 536 36.92 16.08 -17.68
C LYS A 536 37.71 15.67 -16.44
N GLU A 537 37.18 15.90 -15.25
CA GLU A 537 37.80 15.51 -13.98
C GLU A 537 37.46 14.07 -13.57
N GLY A 538 36.72 13.33 -14.38
CA GLY A 538 36.39 11.91 -14.16
C GLY A 538 35.15 11.66 -13.30
N PHE A 539 34.34 12.68 -13.01
CA PHE A 539 33.07 12.46 -12.32
C PHE A 539 32.02 11.93 -13.29
N ASN A 540 31.50 10.75 -12.97
CA ASN A 540 30.44 10.11 -13.76
C ASN A 540 29.13 10.84 -13.59
N ASP A 541 28.44 11.15 -14.69
CA ASP A 541 27.06 11.62 -14.68
C ASP A 541 26.08 10.46 -14.35
N LEU A 542 24.81 10.79 -14.15
CA LEU A 542 23.78 9.80 -13.83
C LEU A 542 23.66 8.73 -14.92
N ARG A 543 23.81 9.11 -16.20
CA ARG A 543 23.73 8.16 -17.32
C ARG A 543 24.86 7.15 -17.27
N THR A 544 26.10 7.62 -17.17
CA THR A 544 27.30 6.77 -17.08
C THR A 544 27.22 5.83 -15.87
N SER A 545 26.85 6.36 -14.69
CA SER A 545 26.67 5.55 -13.49
C SER A 545 25.57 4.49 -13.66
N GLY A 546 24.48 4.82 -14.36
CA GLY A 546 23.42 3.87 -14.68
C GLY A 546 23.88 2.75 -15.61
N LEU A 547 24.66 3.08 -16.64
CA LEU A 547 25.24 2.10 -17.57
C LEU A 547 26.22 1.16 -16.86
N LEU A 548 27.03 1.66 -15.92
CA LEU A 548 27.89 0.82 -15.06
C LEU A 548 27.05 -0.21 -14.27
N LYS A 549 25.91 0.19 -13.69
CA LYS A 549 24.99 -0.74 -12.99
C LYS A 549 24.39 -1.78 -13.92
N ALA A 550 24.12 -1.43 -15.19
CA ALA A 550 23.65 -2.38 -16.18
C ALA A 550 24.76 -3.38 -16.58
N MET A 551 26.00 -2.92 -16.77
CA MET A 551 27.16 -3.77 -17.05
C MET A 551 27.45 -4.75 -15.90
N GLN A 552 27.23 -4.34 -14.64
CA GLN A 552 27.32 -5.20 -13.46
C GLN A 552 26.15 -6.20 -13.36
N GLY A 553 25.16 -6.12 -14.26
CA GLY A 553 23.96 -6.98 -14.24
C GLY A 553 23.04 -6.75 -13.06
N ILE A 554 23.14 -5.58 -12.42
CA ILE A 554 22.30 -5.17 -11.27
C ILE A 554 20.93 -4.68 -11.75
N THR A 555 20.90 -3.91 -12.83
CA THR A 555 19.68 -3.39 -13.45
C THR A 555 19.67 -3.67 -14.96
N SER A 556 18.57 -3.38 -15.65
CA SER A 556 18.50 -3.51 -17.11
C SER A 556 18.78 -2.17 -17.80
N LEU A 557 19.18 -2.22 -19.08
CA LEU A 557 19.33 -1.04 -19.92
C LEU A 557 18.00 -0.25 -20.05
N GLU A 558 16.88 -0.98 -20.16
CA GLU A 558 15.55 -0.39 -20.20
C GLU A 558 15.27 0.46 -18.94
N GLU A 559 15.62 -0.04 -17.77
CA GLU A 559 15.43 0.67 -16.52
C GLU A 559 16.37 1.87 -16.38
N VAL A 560 17.63 1.75 -16.83
CA VAL A 560 18.54 2.90 -16.91
C VAL A 560 17.96 3.98 -17.82
N ASN A 561 17.45 3.61 -18.99
CA ASN A 561 16.80 4.54 -19.92
C ASN A 561 15.59 5.23 -19.28
N ARG A 562 14.78 4.49 -18.52
CA ARG A 562 13.61 5.04 -17.83
C ARG A 562 13.97 6.12 -16.80
N VAL A 563 15.12 6.01 -16.12
CA VAL A 563 15.46 6.89 -14.99
C VAL A 563 16.53 7.94 -15.32
N THR A 564 17.23 7.82 -16.45
CA THR A 564 18.34 8.72 -16.84
C THR A 564 18.16 9.39 -18.21
N LYS A 565 17.18 9.01 -19.03
CA LYS A 565 16.81 9.78 -20.23
C LYS A 565 15.77 10.81 -19.82
N ASP A 566 16.06 12.08 -20.11
CA ASP A 566 15.16 13.21 -19.96
C ASP A 566 14.03 13.18 -20.99
#